data_5530887b1168c7e1fe9eaa9d32ca9fa5
#
_entry.id   5530887b1168c7e1fe9eaa9d32ca9fa5
#
_cell.length_a   1.000
_cell.length_b   1.000
_cell.length_c   1.000
_cell.angle_alpha   90.00
_cell.angle_beta   90.00
_cell.angle_gamma   90.00
#
_symmetry.space_group_name_H-M   'P 1'
#
loop_
_entity.id
_entity.type
_entity.pdbx_description
1 polymer ?
#
loop_
_entity_poly.entity_id
_entity_poly.type
_entity_poly.pdbx_seq_one_letter_code
_entity_poly.pdbx_strand_id
1 'polypeptide(L)'
;MFHLSIVFVASLCSAHVAYGETAPCSLLTQDQVSTIIGSSVGAGSPIATTGCSWTTKGAPRVTLSISMQSEKMFAAAKSSAPPNTTKNSISGVGDEATFTGVPNFSSLWVKKGTKFFLVRIYGLPVSEAQTKLKAAATTAVSKL
;
A
#
# COMPACT_ATOMS: atom_id res chain seq x y z
N MET A 1 -0.75 1.89 -71.08
CA MET A 1 -1.57 2.47 -70.05
C MET A 1 -1.44 1.61 -68.81
N PHE A 2 -0.60 2.03 -67.84
CA PHE A 2 -0.40 1.31 -66.56
C PHE A 2 -1.19 2.03 -65.51
N HIS A 3 -2.17 1.33 -64.90
CA HIS A 3 -2.93 1.81 -63.75
C HIS A 3 -2.15 1.45 -62.48
N LEU A 4 -1.65 2.45 -61.78
CA LEU A 4 -0.99 2.34 -60.48
C LEU A 4 -2.07 2.46 -59.40
N SER A 5 -2.46 1.32 -58.79
CA SER A 5 -3.36 1.31 -57.62
C SER A 5 -2.56 1.56 -56.36
N ILE A 6 -2.80 2.72 -55.74
CA ILE A 6 -2.24 3.06 -54.44
C ILE A 6 -3.16 2.46 -53.37
N VAL A 7 -2.65 1.48 -52.62
CA VAL A 7 -3.32 0.92 -51.45
C VAL A 7 -2.97 1.78 -50.23
N PHE A 8 -3.93 2.52 -49.71
CA PHE A 8 -3.81 3.25 -48.44
C PHE A 8 -4.05 2.27 -47.29
N VAL A 9 -2.98 1.89 -46.60
CA VAL A 9 -3.09 1.14 -45.35
C VAL A 9 -3.31 2.13 -44.22
N ALA A 10 -4.56 2.23 -43.74
CA ALA A 10 -4.90 3.00 -42.56
C ALA A 10 -4.45 2.20 -41.32
N SER A 11 -3.36 2.65 -40.68
CA SER A 11 -2.88 2.12 -39.40
C SER A 11 -3.78 2.65 -38.30
N LEU A 12 -4.67 1.81 -37.78
CA LEU A 12 -5.43 2.10 -36.58
C LEU A 12 -4.50 2.01 -35.38
N CYS A 13 -4.01 3.15 -34.89
CA CYS A 13 -3.38 3.28 -33.59
C CYS A 13 -4.46 3.10 -32.51
N SER A 14 -4.61 1.87 -32.00
CA SER A 14 -5.41 1.61 -30.80
C SER A 14 -4.70 2.23 -29.61
N ALA A 15 -5.15 3.41 -29.19
CA ALA A 15 -4.74 3.98 -27.91
C ALA A 15 -5.29 3.10 -26.79
N HIS A 16 -4.46 2.21 -26.26
CA HIS A 16 -4.71 1.53 -25.01
C HIS A 16 -4.60 2.57 -23.90
N VAL A 17 -5.75 3.05 -23.43
CA VAL A 17 -5.83 3.80 -22.17
C VAL A 17 -5.54 2.78 -21.08
N ALA A 18 -4.27 2.66 -20.69
CA ALA A 18 -3.90 1.97 -19.46
C ALA A 18 -4.50 2.78 -18.31
N TYR A 19 -5.62 2.34 -17.76
CA TYR A 19 -6.05 2.73 -16.43
C TYR A 19 -4.96 2.22 -15.48
N GLY A 20 -4.03 3.10 -15.11
CA GLY A 20 -2.95 2.79 -14.19
C GLY A 20 -3.52 2.58 -12.80
N GLU A 21 -3.87 1.34 -12.45
CA GLU A 21 -3.88 0.94 -11.05
C GLU A 21 -2.49 1.22 -10.50
N THR A 22 -2.41 2.07 -9.48
CA THR A 22 -1.14 2.38 -8.83
C THR A 22 -0.59 1.08 -8.26
N ALA A 23 0.50 0.57 -8.83
CA ALA A 23 1.10 -0.68 -8.39
C ALA A 23 1.51 -0.54 -6.90
N PRO A 24 1.09 -1.44 -6.00
CA PRO A 24 1.34 -1.29 -4.56
C PRO A 24 2.82 -1.09 -4.20
N CYS A 25 3.73 -1.73 -4.93
CA CYS A 25 5.18 -1.56 -4.73
C CYS A 25 5.72 -0.17 -5.14
N SER A 26 4.95 0.65 -5.85
CA SER A 26 5.32 2.03 -6.18
C SER A 26 4.90 3.05 -5.13
N LEU A 27 4.02 2.66 -4.18
CA LEU A 27 3.55 3.53 -3.11
C LEU A 27 4.64 3.85 -2.08
N LEU A 28 5.58 2.93 -1.87
CA LEU A 28 6.73 3.10 -0.99
C LEU A 28 7.98 2.59 -1.68
N THR A 29 9.08 3.34 -1.57
CA THR A 29 10.40 2.87 -2.03
C THR A 29 11.10 2.08 -0.93
N GLN A 30 12.09 1.26 -1.30
CA GLN A 30 12.92 0.52 -0.36
C GLN A 30 13.61 1.45 0.66
N ASP A 31 14.11 2.61 0.20
CA ASP A 31 14.78 3.58 1.07
C ASP A 31 13.82 4.25 2.04
N GLN A 32 12.61 4.58 1.58
CA GLN A 32 11.56 5.11 2.45
C GLN A 32 11.19 4.10 3.55
N VAL A 33 11.00 2.83 3.19
CA VAL A 33 10.70 1.78 4.17
C VAL A 33 11.86 1.56 5.12
N SER A 34 13.11 1.54 4.64
CA SER A 34 14.31 1.44 5.49
C SER A 34 14.38 2.59 6.51
N THR A 35 14.09 3.82 6.08
CA THR A 35 14.04 4.99 6.95
C THR A 35 12.93 4.90 7.98
N ILE A 36 11.73 4.48 7.58
CA ILE A 36 10.58 4.33 8.47
C ILE A 36 10.83 3.24 9.52
N ILE A 37 11.34 2.09 9.13
CA ILE A 37 11.65 0.99 10.05
C ILE A 37 12.85 1.33 10.93
N GLY A 38 13.81 2.10 10.41
CA GLY A 38 15.09 2.38 11.08
C GLY A 38 16.13 1.28 10.87
N SER A 39 15.93 0.42 9.88
CA SER A 39 16.84 -0.67 9.52
C SER A 39 16.76 -0.98 8.03
N SER A 40 17.84 -1.41 7.42
CA SER A 40 17.88 -1.76 6.01
C SER A 40 16.92 -2.90 5.69
N VAL A 41 16.08 -2.71 4.70
CA VAL A 41 15.15 -3.73 4.18
C VAL A 41 15.61 -4.26 2.81
N GLY A 42 15.09 -5.42 2.43
CA GLY A 42 15.20 -5.94 1.06
C GLY A 42 14.35 -5.14 0.07
N ALA A 43 14.48 -5.43 -1.21
CA ALA A 43 13.60 -4.89 -2.25
C ALA A 43 12.14 -5.26 -1.99
N GLY A 44 11.21 -4.40 -2.42
CA GLY A 44 9.78 -4.67 -2.34
C GLY A 44 9.42 -5.95 -3.11
N SER A 45 8.71 -6.84 -2.44
CA SER A 45 8.23 -8.11 -2.98
C SER A 45 6.72 -8.03 -3.18
N PRO A 46 6.20 -8.20 -4.42
CA PRO A 46 4.76 -8.20 -4.66
C PRO A 46 4.03 -9.29 -3.86
N ILE A 47 2.87 -8.94 -3.30
CA ILE A 47 1.92 -9.87 -2.67
C ILE A 47 0.68 -9.91 -3.55
N ALA A 48 0.51 -10.96 -4.34
CA ALA A 48 -0.50 -11.03 -5.38
C ALA A 48 -0.46 -9.76 -6.27
N THR A 49 -1.59 -9.29 -6.76
CA THR A 49 -1.70 -8.08 -7.60
C THR A 49 -1.95 -6.79 -6.80
N THR A 50 -2.31 -6.91 -5.53
CA THR A 50 -2.82 -5.82 -4.72
C THR A 50 -1.90 -5.37 -3.59
N GLY A 51 -0.77 -6.05 -3.37
CA GLY A 51 0.11 -5.76 -2.24
C GLY A 51 1.59 -5.76 -2.56
N CYS A 52 2.37 -5.23 -1.62
CA CYS A 52 3.83 -5.26 -1.61
C CYS A 52 4.35 -5.37 -0.18
N SER A 53 5.47 -6.06 0.02
CA SER A 53 6.11 -6.21 1.33
C SER A 53 7.61 -5.99 1.28
N TRP A 54 8.15 -5.50 2.39
CA TRP A 54 9.57 -5.30 2.63
C TRP A 54 9.95 -5.90 3.99
N THR A 55 11.04 -6.61 4.05
CA THR A 55 11.52 -7.26 5.27
C THR A 55 12.95 -6.83 5.58
N THR A 56 13.28 -6.60 6.85
CA THR A 56 14.63 -6.27 7.28
C THR A 56 15.62 -7.36 6.87
N LYS A 57 16.84 -6.94 6.48
CA LYS A 57 17.91 -7.87 6.07
C LYS A 57 18.53 -8.60 7.26
N GLY A 58 18.45 -8.03 8.47
CA GLY A 58 19.01 -8.55 9.70
C GLY A 58 17.98 -8.77 10.80
N ALA A 59 18.45 -9.13 11.99
CA ALA A 59 17.66 -9.21 13.20
C ALA A 59 17.56 -7.83 13.90
N PRO A 60 16.44 -7.51 14.58
CA PRO A 60 15.19 -8.25 14.60
C PRO A 60 14.49 -8.25 13.23
N ARG A 61 13.75 -9.33 12.95
CA ARG A 61 13.00 -9.43 11.70
C ARG A 61 11.72 -8.61 11.76
N VAL A 62 11.67 -7.53 11.01
CA VAL A 62 10.51 -6.66 10.85
C VAL A 62 10.04 -6.72 9.41
N THR A 63 8.73 -6.88 9.20
CA THR A 63 8.12 -6.85 7.88
C THR A 63 7.05 -5.77 7.83
N LEU A 64 7.16 -4.86 6.87
CA LEU A 64 6.13 -3.89 6.52
C LEU A 64 5.47 -4.32 5.21
N SER A 65 4.16 -4.24 5.13
CA SER A 65 3.42 -4.49 3.89
C SER A 65 2.36 -3.43 3.66
N ILE A 66 2.06 -3.17 2.39
CA ILE A 66 0.94 -2.34 1.95
C ILE A 66 0.09 -3.12 0.96
N SER A 67 -1.23 -3.00 1.05
CA SER A 67 -2.15 -3.64 0.10
C SER A 67 -3.39 -2.79 -0.14
N MET A 68 -3.83 -2.72 -1.40
CA MET A 68 -5.09 -2.10 -1.76
C MET A 68 -6.25 -2.93 -1.24
N GLN A 69 -7.31 -2.27 -0.79
CA GLN A 69 -8.46 -2.88 -0.14
C GLN A 69 -9.76 -2.39 -0.77
N SER A 70 -10.86 -3.08 -0.47
CA SER A 70 -12.21 -2.63 -0.81
C SER A 70 -12.82 -1.78 0.29
N GLU A 71 -13.81 -0.96 -0.06
CA GLU A 71 -14.60 -0.20 0.91
C GLU A 71 -15.25 -1.12 1.96
N LYS A 72 -15.75 -2.27 1.52
CA LYS A 72 -16.36 -3.27 2.42
C LYS A 72 -15.40 -3.77 3.50
N MET A 73 -14.14 -4.04 3.12
CA MET A 73 -13.11 -4.48 4.07
C MET A 73 -12.72 -3.37 5.03
N PHE A 74 -12.63 -2.13 4.55
CA PHE A 74 -12.38 -0.98 5.40
C PHE A 74 -13.51 -0.77 6.42
N ALA A 75 -14.77 -0.82 6.00
CA ALA A 75 -15.93 -0.69 6.88
C ALA A 75 -15.97 -1.81 7.95
N ALA A 76 -15.67 -3.05 7.57
CA ALA A 76 -15.59 -4.17 8.49
C ALA A 76 -14.48 -3.97 9.55
N ALA A 77 -13.31 -3.48 9.16
CA ALA A 77 -12.22 -3.19 10.07
C ALA A 77 -12.57 -2.07 11.09
N LYS A 78 -13.39 -1.11 10.68
CA LYS A 78 -13.89 -0.06 11.58
C LYS A 78 -14.87 -0.58 12.61
N SER A 79 -15.74 -1.50 12.24
CA SER A 79 -16.83 -2.00 13.10
C SER A 79 -16.40 -3.10 14.06
N SER A 80 -15.36 -3.86 13.74
CA SER A 80 -14.92 -5.01 14.54
C SER A 80 -13.48 -4.84 15.06
N ALA A 81 -13.25 -5.34 16.28
CA ALA A 81 -11.92 -5.54 16.82
C ALA A 81 -11.94 -6.82 17.65
N PRO A 82 -10.97 -7.72 17.48
CA PRO A 82 -10.80 -8.86 18.37
C PRO A 82 -10.59 -8.42 19.83
N PRO A 83 -10.94 -9.26 20.82
CA PRO A 83 -10.59 -9.01 22.21
C PRO A 83 -9.08 -8.73 22.37
N ASN A 84 -8.73 -7.88 23.33
CA ASN A 84 -7.34 -7.48 23.64
C ASN A 84 -6.60 -6.78 22.47
N THR A 85 -7.35 -6.16 21.57
CA THR A 85 -6.77 -5.35 20.48
C THR A 85 -6.77 -3.87 20.85
N THR A 86 -5.63 -3.20 20.76
CA THR A 86 -5.56 -1.74 20.77
C THR A 86 -6.19 -1.22 19.49
N LYS A 87 -7.18 -0.33 19.61
CA LYS A 87 -7.86 0.28 18.45
C LYS A 87 -8.00 1.78 18.64
N ASN A 88 -7.50 2.55 17.68
CA ASN A 88 -7.51 4.02 17.70
C ASN A 88 -7.80 4.59 16.31
N SER A 89 -8.52 5.72 16.27
CA SER A 89 -8.54 6.58 15.08
C SER A 89 -7.25 7.38 15.00
N ILE A 90 -6.66 7.47 13.81
CA ILE A 90 -5.43 8.23 13.55
C ILE A 90 -5.77 9.44 12.70
N SER A 91 -5.49 10.63 13.22
CA SER A 91 -5.69 11.89 12.49
C SER A 91 -4.50 12.22 11.59
N GLY A 92 -4.77 12.97 10.49
CA GLY A 92 -3.73 13.48 9.58
C GLY A 92 -3.20 12.43 8.59
N VAL A 93 -3.91 11.32 8.38
CA VAL A 93 -3.58 10.30 7.39
C VAL A 93 -4.79 10.04 6.51
N GLY A 94 -4.70 10.44 5.24
CA GLY A 94 -5.84 10.37 4.33
C GLY A 94 -7.04 11.15 4.83
N ASP A 95 -8.23 10.69 4.45
CA ASP A 95 -9.50 11.26 4.91
C ASP A 95 -9.96 10.58 6.21
N GLU A 96 -9.59 9.32 6.39
CA GLU A 96 -9.88 8.53 7.58
C GLU A 96 -8.84 7.42 7.74
N ALA A 97 -8.41 7.18 8.99
CA ALA A 97 -7.51 6.08 9.31
C ALA A 97 -7.84 5.43 10.64
N THR A 98 -7.80 4.09 10.69
CA THR A 98 -8.05 3.29 11.90
C THR A 98 -6.88 2.35 12.14
N PHE A 99 -6.26 2.50 13.29
CA PHE A 99 -5.19 1.64 13.79
C PHE A 99 -5.76 0.49 14.60
N THR A 100 -5.19 -0.70 14.41
CA THR A 100 -5.41 -1.86 15.28
C THR A 100 -4.07 -2.53 15.56
N GLY A 101 -3.85 -2.94 16.81
CA GLY A 101 -2.58 -3.57 17.22
C GLY A 101 -2.76 -4.62 18.28
N VAL A 102 -2.04 -5.71 18.12
CA VAL A 102 -1.76 -6.77 19.11
C VAL A 102 -0.24 -6.95 19.20
N PRO A 103 0.29 -7.61 20.23
CA PRO A 103 1.73 -7.82 20.32
C PRO A 103 2.33 -8.39 19.03
N ASN A 104 3.39 -7.78 18.54
CA ASN A 104 4.12 -8.14 17.31
C ASN A 104 3.35 -8.04 15.97
N PHE A 105 2.12 -7.53 15.99
CA PHE A 105 1.34 -7.33 14.78
C PHE A 105 0.43 -6.11 14.89
N SER A 106 0.56 -5.18 13.96
CA SER A 106 -0.27 -3.98 13.90
C SER A 106 -0.67 -3.64 12.47
N SER A 107 -1.82 -2.99 12.34
CA SER A 107 -2.43 -2.61 11.07
C SER A 107 -2.92 -1.17 11.12
N LEU A 108 -2.80 -0.46 10.00
CA LEU A 108 -3.42 0.85 9.78
C LEU A 108 -4.25 0.79 8.50
N TRP A 109 -5.55 0.91 8.65
CA TRP A 109 -6.52 1.00 7.58
C TRP A 109 -6.72 2.44 7.19
N VAL A 110 -6.65 2.77 5.91
CA VAL A 110 -6.71 4.15 5.41
C VAL A 110 -7.68 4.28 4.27
N LYS A 111 -8.49 5.35 4.33
CA LYS A 111 -9.32 5.84 3.22
C LYS A 111 -8.71 7.13 2.67
N LYS A 112 -8.60 7.21 1.34
CA LYS A 112 -8.24 8.44 0.62
C LYS A 112 -9.09 8.56 -0.64
N GLY A 113 -10.05 9.49 -0.64
CA GLY A 113 -11.04 9.61 -1.71
C GLY A 113 -11.84 8.31 -1.86
N THR A 114 -11.77 7.72 -3.05
CA THR A 114 -12.39 6.42 -3.37
C THR A 114 -11.44 5.24 -3.18
N LYS A 115 -10.22 5.48 -2.71
CA LYS A 115 -9.21 4.44 -2.51
C LYS A 115 -9.12 4.03 -1.05
N PHE A 116 -8.94 2.72 -0.84
CA PHE A 116 -8.79 2.11 0.46
C PHE A 116 -7.52 1.27 0.45
N PHE A 117 -6.71 1.36 1.47
CA PHE A 117 -5.52 0.54 1.59
C PHE A 117 -5.22 0.21 3.06
N LEU A 118 -4.41 -0.81 3.23
CA LEU A 118 -4.00 -1.35 4.51
C LEU A 118 -2.49 -1.41 4.58
N VAL A 119 -1.90 -0.80 5.61
CA VAL A 119 -0.49 -0.96 5.94
C VAL A 119 -0.38 -1.84 7.17
N ARG A 120 0.48 -2.85 7.14
CA ARG A 120 0.74 -3.78 8.25
C ARG A 120 2.21 -3.78 8.62
N ILE A 121 2.47 -4.02 9.89
CA ILE A 121 3.82 -4.24 10.38
C ILE A 121 3.86 -5.42 11.35
N TYR A 122 4.87 -6.26 11.20
CA TYR A 122 5.14 -7.42 12.04
C TYR A 122 6.48 -7.25 12.72
N GLY A 123 6.60 -7.74 13.96
CA GLY A 123 7.86 -7.81 14.68
C GLY A 123 8.17 -6.59 15.53
N LEU A 124 7.21 -5.71 15.79
CA LEU A 124 7.37 -4.53 16.63
C LEU A 124 6.34 -4.44 17.75
N PRO A 125 6.68 -3.79 18.88
CA PRO A 125 5.71 -3.40 19.90
C PRO A 125 4.62 -2.46 19.33
N VAL A 126 3.40 -2.53 19.87
CA VAL A 126 2.23 -1.78 19.37
C VAL A 126 2.48 -0.27 19.28
N SER A 127 3.10 0.32 20.31
CA SER A 127 3.38 1.77 20.35
C SER A 127 4.35 2.23 19.26
N GLU A 128 5.40 1.45 19.03
CA GLU A 128 6.37 1.73 17.96
C GLU A 128 5.75 1.49 16.57
N ALA A 129 4.99 0.41 16.42
CA ALA A 129 4.30 0.07 15.19
C ALA A 129 3.33 1.18 14.76
N GLN A 130 2.59 1.78 15.68
CA GLN A 130 1.64 2.87 15.36
C GLN A 130 2.34 4.07 14.71
N THR A 131 3.47 4.49 15.26
CA THR A 131 4.26 5.62 14.71
C THR A 131 4.78 5.31 13.31
N LYS A 132 5.32 4.11 13.10
CA LYS A 132 5.89 3.69 11.82
C LYS A 132 4.80 3.49 10.76
N LEU A 133 3.66 2.91 11.12
CA LEU A 133 2.51 2.76 10.22
C LEU A 133 1.93 4.10 9.80
N LYS A 134 1.85 5.07 10.71
CA LYS A 134 1.44 6.44 10.38
C LYS A 134 2.36 7.06 9.36
N ALA A 135 3.68 6.96 9.53
CA ALA A 135 4.67 7.48 8.60
C ALA A 135 4.58 6.82 7.21
N ALA A 136 4.46 5.48 7.16
CA ALA A 136 4.32 4.75 5.92
C ALA A 136 3.02 5.11 5.17
N ALA A 137 1.91 5.18 5.88
CA ALA A 137 0.63 5.55 5.30
C ALA A 137 0.61 7.00 4.79
N THR A 138 1.19 7.94 5.52
CA THR A 138 1.31 9.35 5.07
C THR A 138 2.10 9.44 3.77
N THR A 139 3.22 8.72 3.68
CA THR A 139 4.02 8.65 2.45
C THR A 139 3.24 8.04 1.28
N ALA A 140 2.52 6.95 1.52
CA ALA A 140 1.70 6.29 0.50
C ALA A 140 0.54 7.19 0.01
N VAL A 141 -0.15 7.89 0.91
CA VAL A 141 -1.24 8.83 0.58
C VAL A 141 -0.78 9.92 -0.38
N SER A 142 0.47 10.40 -0.26
CA SER A 142 1.01 11.43 -1.15
C SER A 142 1.15 11.00 -2.61
N LYS A 143 1.02 9.69 -2.89
CA LYS A 143 1.15 9.09 -4.23
C LYS A 143 -0.18 8.56 -4.79
N LEU A 144 -1.28 8.71 -4.05
CA LEU A 144 -2.62 8.32 -4.46
C LEU A 144 -3.40 9.51 -5.00
#